data_c92b22bb010713967905bd206b332fb8
#
_entry.id   c92b22bb010713967905bd206b332fb8
#
_cell.length_a   1.000
_cell.length_b   1.000
_cell.length_c   1.000
_cell.angle_alpha   90.00
_cell.angle_beta   90.00
_cell.angle_gamma   90.00
#
_symmetry.space_group_name_H-M   'P 1'
#
loop_
_entity.id
_entity.type
_entity.pdbx_description
1 polymer ?
#
loop_
_entity_poly.entity_id
_entity_poly.type
_entity_poly.pdbx_seq_one_letter_code
_entity_poly.pdbx_strand_id
1 'polypeptide(L)'
;MLTHYNISNNGFLTGEHMKFTSDDKLCVCVPLFHCFGVVLATMNCLTHGCTQVMVERFDPLLVLASVHKERCTALYGVPTMFIAELNHPMFDMFDMSSLRTGIMAGSLCPVELMKRVEEKMFMKVTSVYGLTEASPGMTAPASTIRLMYAATRWAVISSLRK
;
A
#
# COMPACT_ATOMS: atom_id res chain seq x y z
N MET A 1 3.66 24.71 -1.88
CA MET A 1 3.11 24.53 -0.51
C MET A 1 1.91 23.63 -0.62
N LEU A 2 1.83 22.54 0.18
CA LEU A 2 0.66 21.69 0.26
C LEU A 2 -0.30 22.24 1.32
N THR A 3 -1.59 22.12 1.05
CA THR A 3 -2.65 22.49 2.00
C THR A 3 -3.23 21.24 2.66
N HIS A 4 -3.97 21.40 3.75
CA HIS A 4 -4.73 20.30 4.36
C HIS A 4 -5.71 19.65 3.36
N TYR A 5 -6.30 20.47 2.48
CA TYR A 5 -7.17 20.01 1.41
C TYR A 5 -6.46 19.01 0.48
N ASN A 6 -5.23 19.33 0.05
CA ASN A 6 -4.46 18.43 -0.82
C ASN A 6 -4.18 17.09 -0.14
N ILE A 7 -3.70 17.14 1.12
CA ILE A 7 -3.30 15.96 1.88
C ILE A 7 -4.51 15.07 2.20
N SER A 8 -5.59 15.67 2.72
CA SER A 8 -6.80 14.91 3.09
C SER A 8 -7.46 14.26 1.88
N ASN A 9 -7.61 14.99 0.77
CA ASN A 9 -8.19 14.43 -0.45
C ASN A 9 -7.32 13.34 -1.08
N ASN A 10 -6.00 13.48 -1.02
CA ASN A 10 -5.12 12.44 -1.56
C ASN A 10 -5.24 11.13 -0.76
N GLY A 11 -5.27 11.21 0.57
CA GLY A 11 -5.54 10.06 1.44
C GLY A 11 -6.90 9.43 1.16
N PHE A 12 -7.96 10.25 1.07
CA PHE A 12 -9.31 9.80 0.77
C PHE A 12 -9.38 9.09 -0.60
N LEU A 13 -8.91 9.74 -1.66
CA LEU A 13 -8.94 9.16 -3.01
C LEU A 13 -8.11 7.87 -3.13
N THR A 14 -7.03 7.77 -2.37
CA THR A 14 -6.24 6.53 -2.30
C THR A 14 -7.07 5.40 -1.70
N GLY A 15 -7.75 5.65 -0.59
CA GLY A 15 -8.60 4.66 0.05
C GLY A 15 -9.79 4.24 -0.81
N GLU A 16 -10.47 5.18 -1.46
CA GLU A 16 -11.52 4.89 -2.45
C GLU A 16 -11.00 3.98 -3.56
N HIS A 17 -9.83 4.31 -4.14
CA HIS A 17 -9.20 3.51 -5.19
C HIS A 17 -8.87 2.08 -4.70
N MET A 18 -8.38 1.95 -3.49
CA MET A 18 -8.05 0.67 -2.85
C MET A 18 -9.27 -0.03 -2.23
N LYS A 19 -10.45 0.59 -2.30
CA LYS A 19 -11.71 0.11 -1.72
C LYS A 19 -11.58 -0.19 -0.22
N PHE A 20 -11.03 0.74 0.52
CA PHE A 20 -10.94 0.63 1.97
C PHE A 20 -12.31 0.85 2.64
N THR A 21 -12.54 0.13 3.72
CA THR A 21 -13.71 0.22 4.59
C THR A 21 -13.27 0.27 6.05
N SER A 22 -14.19 0.51 6.96
CA SER A 22 -13.94 0.46 8.41
C SER A 22 -13.47 -0.90 8.93
N ASP A 23 -13.73 -1.97 8.17
CA ASP A 23 -13.34 -3.33 8.55
C ASP A 23 -11.88 -3.65 8.19
N ASP A 24 -11.24 -2.77 7.40
CA ASP A 24 -9.87 -2.99 6.99
C ASP A 24 -8.85 -2.68 8.08
N LYS A 25 -7.76 -3.42 8.04
CA LYS A 25 -6.59 -3.22 8.89
C LYS A 25 -5.35 -3.08 8.02
N LEU A 26 -4.77 -1.88 8.00
CA LEU A 26 -3.57 -1.58 7.23
C LEU A 26 -2.32 -1.75 8.09
N CYS A 27 -1.46 -2.69 7.73
CA CYS A 27 -0.11 -2.77 8.30
C CYS A 27 0.78 -1.67 7.70
N VAL A 28 1.31 -0.81 8.57
CA VAL A 28 2.14 0.34 8.20
C VAL A 28 3.55 0.16 8.71
N CYS A 29 4.45 -0.20 7.82
CA CYS A 29 5.88 -0.35 8.05
C CYS A 29 6.72 0.73 7.34
N VAL A 30 6.06 1.62 6.58
CA VAL A 30 6.68 2.77 5.91
C VAL A 30 6.77 3.96 6.86
N PRO A 31 7.85 4.79 6.78
CA PRO A 31 8.06 5.88 7.71
C PRO A 31 6.96 6.94 7.66
N LEU A 32 6.49 7.42 8.82
CA LEU A 32 5.48 8.48 8.93
C LEU A 32 6.01 9.88 8.61
N PHE A 33 7.31 10.09 8.64
CA PHE A 33 7.92 11.33 8.18
C PHE A 33 7.98 11.44 6.64
N HIS A 34 7.64 10.37 5.94
CA HIS A 34 7.50 10.33 4.48
C HIS A 34 6.02 10.36 4.09
N CYS A 35 5.69 11.04 2.99
CA CYS A 35 4.32 11.16 2.50
C CYS A 35 3.64 9.81 2.19
N PHE A 36 4.39 8.76 1.90
CA PHE A 36 3.83 7.41 1.77
C PHE A 36 3.18 6.94 3.08
N GLY A 37 3.85 7.14 4.22
CA GLY A 37 3.31 6.77 5.53
C GLY A 37 2.23 7.73 6.02
N VAL A 38 2.48 9.04 6.01
CA VAL A 38 1.52 9.99 6.59
C VAL A 38 0.29 10.21 5.71
N VAL A 39 0.42 10.25 4.38
CA VAL A 39 -0.73 10.53 3.51
C VAL A 39 -1.36 9.26 2.97
N LEU A 40 -0.61 8.42 2.25
CA LEU A 40 -1.21 7.23 1.63
C LEU A 40 -1.65 6.18 2.67
N ALA A 41 -0.99 6.10 3.83
CA ALA A 41 -1.39 5.17 4.88
C ALA A 41 -2.27 5.86 5.95
N THR A 42 -1.73 6.82 6.72
CA THR A 42 -2.46 7.37 7.88
C THR A 42 -3.70 8.15 7.48
N MET A 43 -3.61 9.06 6.50
CA MET A 43 -4.80 9.82 6.07
C MET A 43 -5.84 8.92 5.39
N ASN A 44 -5.41 7.88 4.67
CA ASN A 44 -6.33 6.86 4.16
C ASN A 44 -7.09 6.18 5.31
N CYS A 45 -6.39 5.70 6.34
CA CYS A 45 -7.04 5.06 7.48
C CYS A 45 -8.01 6.00 8.19
N LEU A 46 -7.62 7.26 8.41
CA LEU A 46 -8.48 8.26 9.06
C LEU A 46 -9.75 8.55 8.25
N THR A 47 -9.63 8.70 6.94
CA THR A 47 -10.78 9.05 6.07
C THR A 47 -11.76 7.90 5.84
N HIS A 48 -11.33 6.65 6.03
CA HIS A 48 -12.16 5.44 5.85
C HIS A 48 -12.52 4.76 7.17
N GLY A 49 -12.04 5.29 8.32
CA GLY A 49 -12.30 4.71 9.63
C GLY A 49 -11.66 3.33 9.84
N CYS A 50 -10.66 2.96 9.03
CA CYS A 50 -10.01 1.66 9.15
C CYS A 50 -8.90 1.65 10.20
N THR A 51 -8.54 0.47 10.67
CA THR A 51 -7.50 0.29 11.68
C THR A 51 -6.10 0.42 11.07
N GLN A 52 -5.23 1.15 11.75
CA GLN A 52 -3.81 1.24 11.42
C GLN A 52 -2.99 0.40 12.39
N VAL A 53 -2.33 -0.64 11.88
CA VAL A 53 -1.41 -1.49 12.65
C VAL A 53 0.01 -0.99 12.39
N MET A 54 0.59 -0.33 13.40
CA MET A 54 1.89 0.34 13.28
C MET A 54 3.04 -0.62 13.59
N VAL A 55 4.01 -0.69 12.70
CA VAL A 55 5.31 -1.33 12.95
C VAL A 55 6.33 -0.23 13.19
N GLU A 56 6.92 -0.18 14.38
CA GLU A 56 7.80 0.92 14.83
C GLU A 56 8.96 1.18 13.86
N ARG A 57 9.53 0.11 13.33
CA ARG A 57 10.57 0.14 12.31
C ARG A 57 10.39 -1.01 11.34
N PHE A 58 10.82 -0.84 10.10
CA PHE A 58 10.80 -1.95 9.17
C PHE A 58 11.76 -3.07 9.64
N ASP A 59 11.18 -4.21 9.87
CA ASP A 59 11.82 -5.50 10.08
C ASP A 59 10.90 -6.54 9.45
N PRO A 60 11.39 -7.37 8.50
CA PRO A 60 10.54 -8.33 7.79
C PRO A 60 9.78 -9.27 8.73
N LEU A 61 10.44 -9.75 9.79
CA LEU A 61 9.82 -10.63 10.77
C LEU A 61 8.70 -9.95 11.53
N LEU A 62 8.92 -8.71 11.97
CA LEU A 62 7.89 -7.94 12.67
C LEU A 62 6.68 -7.63 11.78
N VAL A 63 6.90 -7.33 10.49
CA VAL A 63 5.81 -7.12 9.53
C VAL A 63 5.01 -8.39 9.34
N LEU A 64 5.65 -9.53 9.05
CA LEU A 64 4.98 -10.81 8.88
C LEU A 64 4.19 -11.22 10.12
N ALA A 65 4.80 -11.08 11.29
CA ALA A 65 4.15 -11.37 12.58
C ALA A 65 2.95 -10.46 12.86
N SER A 66 3.06 -9.16 12.52
CA SER A 66 1.96 -8.19 12.69
C SER A 66 0.79 -8.51 11.76
N VAL A 67 1.06 -8.80 10.49
CA VAL A 67 0.03 -9.20 9.52
C VAL A 67 -0.70 -10.45 9.99
N HIS A 68 0.03 -11.49 10.39
CA HIS A 68 -0.53 -12.74 10.90
C HIS A 68 -1.37 -12.53 12.16
N LYS A 69 -0.79 -11.89 13.18
CA LYS A 69 -1.41 -11.73 14.50
C LYS A 69 -2.66 -10.85 14.45
N GLU A 70 -2.55 -9.69 13.80
CA GLU A 70 -3.63 -8.70 13.75
C GLU A 70 -4.62 -8.95 12.61
N ARG A 71 -4.36 -9.97 11.76
CA ARG A 71 -5.18 -10.27 10.58
C ARG A 71 -5.30 -9.06 9.67
N CYS A 72 -4.16 -8.42 9.34
CA CYS A 72 -4.17 -7.25 8.47
C CYS A 72 -4.73 -7.60 7.09
N THR A 73 -5.52 -6.67 6.53
CA THR A 73 -6.16 -6.84 5.21
C THR A 73 -5.38 -6.12 4.11
N ALA A 74 -4.47 -5.23 4.50
CA ALA A 74 -3.65 -4.46 3.59
C ALA A 74 -2.22 -4.27 4.11
N LEU A 75 -1.26 -4.16 3.17
CA LEU A 75 0.15 -3.91 3.45
C LEU A 75 0.73 -2.94 2.42
N TYR A 76 1.43 -1.91 2.89
CA TYR A 76 2.13 -0.94 2.05
C TYR A 76 3.63 -1.04 2.23
N GLY A 77 4.38 -1.02 1.13
CA GLY A 77 5.84 -1.09 1.18
C GLY A 77 6.53 -0.67 -0.10
N VAL A 78 7.84 -0.58 -0.05
CA VAL A 78 8.70 -0.44 -1.23
C VAL A 78 9.13 -1.83 -1.73
N PRO A 79 9.55 -1.99 -2.99
CA PRO A 79 9.92 -3.31 -3.54
C PRO A 79 10.92 -4.08 -2.69
N THR A 80 11.93 -3.41 -2.13
CA THR A 80 12.96 -4.05 -1.28
C THR A 80 12.39 -4.61 0.03
N MET A 81 11.33 -4.01 0.58
CA MET A 81 10.62 -4.53 1.76
C MET A 81 9.93 -5.86 1.42
N PHE A 82 9.16 -5.90 0.35
CA PHE A 82 8.51 -7.14 -0.11
C PHE A 82 9.51 -8.25 -0.46
N ILE A 83 10.67 -7.91 -1.04
CA ILE A 83 11.74 -8.89 -1.29
C ILE A 83 12.25 -9.47 0.03
N ALA A 84 12.50 -8.62 1.03
CA ALA A 84 12.98 -9.06 2.33
C ALA A 84 11.96 -9.95 3.06
N GLU A 85 10.68 -9.60 3.00
CA GLU A 85 9.58 -10.37 3.57
C GLU A 85 9.44 -11.74 2.90
N LEU A 86 9.36 -11.79 1.56
CA LEU A 86 9.20 -13.03 0.78
C LEU A 86 10.40 -13.98 0.87
N ASN A 87 11.58 -13.46 1.14
CA ASN A 87 12.81 -14.26 1.28
C ASN A 87 13.14 -14.55 2.76
N HIS A 88 12.31 -14.12 3.70
CA HIS A 88 12.57 -14.38 5.11
C HIS A 88 12.45 -15.88 5.42
N PRO A 89 13.43 -16.50 6.13
CA PRO A 89 13.42 -17.95 6.40
C PRO A 89 12.16 -18.45 7.10
N MET A 90 11.53 -17.59 7.89
CA MET A 90 10.31 -17.92 8.63
C MET A 90 9.02 -17.51 7.89
N PHE A 91 9.08 -17.11 6.62
CA PHE A 91 7.89 -16.62 5.88
C PHE A 91 6.72 -17.61 5.95
N ASP A 92 6.98 -18.89 5.70
CA ASP A 92 5.96 -19.94 5.66
C ASP A 92 5.32 -20.27 7.03
N MET A 93 5.85 -19.69 8.12
CA MET A 93 5.27 -19.81 9.46
C MET A 93 4.11 -18.83 9.71
N PHE A 94 3.93 -17.84 8.84
CA PHE A 94 2.92 -16.80 9.00
C PHE A 94 1.80 -16.94 7.98
N ASP A 95 0.57 -16.82 8.45
CA ASP A 95 -0.62 -16.82 7.60
C ASP A 95 -0.87 -15.42 7.02
N MET A 96 -0.67 -15.29 5.70
CA MET A 96 -0.90 -14.05 4.95
C MET A 96 -2.29 -14.00 4.29
N SER A 97 -3.13 -15.00 4.49
CA SER A 97 -4.42 -15.15 3.79
C SER A 97 -5.44 -14.04 4.09
N SER A 98 -5.23 -13.25 5.14
CA SER A 98 -6.07 -12.09 5.44
C SER A 98 -5.82 -10.89 4.53
N LEU A 99 -4.64 -10.83 3.88
CA LEU A 99 -4.31 -9.74 2.98
C LEU A 99 -5.17 -9.80 1.72
N ARG A 100 -5.70 -8.65 1.29
CA ARG A 100 -6.48 -8.52 0.06
C ARG A 100 -5.93 -7.49 -0.91
N THR A 101 -5.27 -6.46 -0.39
CA THR A 101 -4.80 -5.32 -1.19
C THR A 101 -3.52 -4.72 -0.63
N GLY A 102 -2.79 -3.96 -1.44
CA GLY A 102 -1.60 -3.27 -1.00
C GLY A 102 -1.02 -2.32 -2.03
N ILE A 103 -0.09 -1.47 -1.58
CA ILE A 103 0.65 -0.56 -2.45
C ILE A 103 2.12 -0.93 -2.43
N MET A 104 2.67 -1.08 -3.63
CA MET A 104 4.12 -1.15 -3.86
C MET A 104 4.55 0.10 -4.63
N ALA A 105 5.34 0.97 -4.00
CA ALA A 105 5.72 2.26 -4.57
C ALA A 105 7.10 2.72 -4.10
N GLY A 106 7.51 3.93 -4.49
CA GLY A 106 8.78 4.54 -4.07
C GLY A 106 9.97 4.23 -4.98
N SER A 107 9.85 3.26 -5.85
CA SER A 107 10.83 2.93 -6.91
C SER A 107 10.15 2.13 -8.03
N LEU A 108 10.93 1.71 -9.03
CA LEU A 108 10.43 0.79 -10.05
C LEU A 108 9.92 -0.50 -9.40
N CYS A 109 8.68 -0.89 -9.69
CA CYS A 109 8.03 -2.09 -9.18
C CYS A 109 8.13 -3.21 -10.22
N PRO A 110 9.04 -4.20 -10.04
CA PRO A 110 9.19 -5.30 -10.99
C PRO A 110 7.94 -6.16 -11.06
N VAL A 111 7.47 -6.45 -12.27
CA VAL A 111 6.26 -7.26 -12.50
C VAL A 111 6.36 -8.63 -11.83
N GLU A 112 7.52 -9.27 -11.93
CA GLU A 112 7.75 -10.58 -11.33
C GLU A 112 7.66 -10.56 -9.79
N LEU A 113 8.10 -9.46 -9.16
CA LEU A 113 7.94 -9.30 -7.72
C LEU A 113 6.45 -9.13 -7.36
N MET A 114 5.71 -8.33 -8.11
CA MET A 114 4.28 -8.14 -7.89
C MET A 114 3.50 -9.46 -8.01
N LYS A 115 3.82 -10.29 -9.02
CA LYS A 115 3.23 -11.63 -9.16
C LYS A 115 3.56 -12.52 -7.95
N ARG A 116 4.82 -12.55 -7.51
CA ARG A 116 5.21 -13.31 -6.31
C ARG A 116 4.47 -12.87 -5.06
N VAL A 117 4.23 -11.57 -4.89
CA VAL A 117 3.42 -11.05 -3.78
C VAL A 117 1.97 -11.52 -3.90
N GLU A 118 1.37 -11.46 -5.09
CA GLU A 118 0.01 -11.98 -5.28
C GLU A 118 -0.10 -13.47 -4.99
N GLU A 119 0.85 -14.26 -5.46
CA GLU A 119 0.85 -15.72 -5.29
C GLU A 119 1.12 -16.15 -3.84
N LYS A 120 2.08 -15.51 -3.17
CA LYS A 120 2.58 -15.92 -1.85
C LYS A 120 1.88 -15.22 -0.68
N MET A 121 1.47 -13.97 -0.87
CA MET A 121 0.83 -13.15 0.17
C MET A 121 -0.68 -12.97 -0.09
N PHE A 122 -1.24 -13.55 -1.14
CA PHE A 122 -2.67 -13.51 -1.52
C PHE A 122 -3.22 -12.09 -1.72
N MET A 123 -2.34 -11.14 -1.95
CA MET A 123 -2.64 -9.71 -1.94
C MET A 123 -2.54 -9.12 -3.36
N LYS A 124 -3.61 -8.45 -3.81
CA LYS A 124 -3.55 -7.65 -5.05
C LYS A 124 -2.74 -6.39 -4.81
N VAL A 125 -1.60 -6.29 -5.47
CA VAL A 125 -0.69 -5.15 -5.34
C VAL A 125 -0.94 -4.12 -6.42
N THR A 126 -1.07 -2.86 -6.01
CA THR A 126 -1.14 -1.70 -6.89
C THR A 126 0.17 -0.92 -6.83
N SER A 127 0.71 -0.54 -7.98
CA SER A 127 1.83 0.38 -8.06
C SER A 127 1.32 1.82 -8.11
N VAL A 128 1.89 2.70 -7.30
CA VAL A 128 1.53 4.12 -7.25
C VAL A 128 2.74 4.96 -7.61
N TYR A 129 2.57 5.87 -8.58
CA TYR A 129 3.53 6.92 -8.86
C TYR A 129 3.10 8.20 -8.16
N GLY A 130 4.06 8.87 -7.55
CA GLY A 130 3.81 10.15 -6.89
C GLY A 130 5.07 10.89 -6.50
N LEU A 131 4.87 12.11 -6.07
CA LEU A 131 5.89 13.04 -5.59
C LEU A 131 5.38 13.69 -4.31
N THR A 132 6.26 13.97 -3.35
CA THR A 132 5.90 14.69 -2.12
C THR A 132 5.20 16.00 -2.42
N GLU A 133 5.66 16.74 -3.43
CA GLU A 133 5.10 18.00 -3.90
C GLU A 133 3.69 17.88 -4.49
N ALA A 134 3.25 16.67 -4.80
CA ALA A 134 1.92 16.38 -5.37
C ALA A 134 0.94 15.74 -4.37
N SER A 135 1.29 15.60 -3.09
CA SER A 135 0.44 15.21 -1.94
C SER A 135 0.18 13.73 -1.64
N PRO A 136 0.92 12.71 -1.93
CA PRO A 136 1.91 12.37 -2.93
C PRO A 136 1.35 11.59 -4.14
N GLY A 137 0.21 10.87 -4.00
CA GLY A 137 -0.30 9.97 -5.03
C GLY A 137 -0.83 10.75 -6.24
N MET A 138 -0.21 10.55 -7.41
CA MET A 138 -0.62 11.20 -8.67
C MET A 138 -1.34 10.24 -9.59
N THR A 139 -0.84 9.02 -9.70
CA THR A 139 -1.40 8.02 -10.60
C THR A 139 -1.32 6.63 -10.00
N ALA A 140 -2.34 5.83 -10.27
CA ALA A 140 -2.36 4.41 -9.98
C ALA A 140 -3.12 3.69 -11.11
N PRO A 141 -2.78 2.44 -11.47
CA PRO A 141 -3.55 1.68 -12.44
C PRO A 141 -4.94 1.39 -11.89
N ALA A 142 -5.97 1.42 -12.75
CA ALA A 142 -7.31 1.02 -12.36
C ALA A 142 -7.33 -0.46 -11.92
N SER A 143 -8.09 -0.77 -10.87
CA SER A 143 -8.15 -2.09 -10.25
C SER A 143 -8.54 -3.25 -11.16
N THR A 144 -9.02 -2.95 -12.37
CA THR A 144 -9.44 -3.92 -13.41
C THR A 144 -8.34 -4.22 -14.44
N ILE A 145 -7.22 -3.53 -14.39
CA ILE A 145 -6.15 -3.71 -15.38
C ILE A 145 -5.20 -4.79 -14.86
N ARG A 146 -5.10 -5.90 -15.61
CA ARG A 146 -4.18 -6.99 -15.34
C ARG A 146 -2.76 -6.50 -15.07
N LEU A 147 -2.05 -7.15 -14.16
CA LEU A 147 -0.65 -6.91 -13.76
C LEU A 147 0.32 -6.54 -14.91
N MET A 148 0.12 -7.08 -16.09
CA MET A 148 0.92 -6.75 -17.28
C MET A 148 0.90 -5.26 -17.66
N TYR A 149 -0.13 -4.50 -17.23
CA TYR A 149 -0.25 -3.07 -17.54
C TYR A 149 0.09 -2.16 -16.36
N ALA A 150 0.12 -2.68 -15.13
CA ALA A 150 0.46 -1.89 -13.95
C ALA A 150 1.88 -1.32 -14.00
N ALA A 151 2.82 -2.04 -14.63
CA ALA A 151 4.21 -1.59 -14.80
C ALA A 151 4.40 -0.59 -15.97
N THR A 152 3.43 -0.49 -16.90
CA THR A 152 3.59 0.28 -18.15
C THR A 152 2.53 1.33 -18.42
N ARG A 153 1.39 1.30 -17.74
CA ARG A 153 0.31 2.29 -17.91
C ARG A 153 -0.23 2.79 -16.59
N TRP A 154 -0.12 4.08 -16.38
CA TRP A 154 -0.62 4.81 -15.24
C TRP A 154 -1.97 5.45 -15.57
N ALA A 155 -3.01 5.12 -14.83
CA ALA A 155 -4.27 5.87 -14.88
C ALA A 155 -4.16 7.09 -13.95
N VAL A 156 -4.51 8.26 -14.44
CA VAL A 156 -4.46 9.50 -13.68
C VAL A 156 -5.58 9.47 -12.62
N ILE A 157 -5.23 9.63 -11.34
CA ILE A 157 -6.19 9.85 -10.24
C ILE A 157 -6.77 11.29 -10.35
N SER A 158 -6.97 11.77 -11.57
CA SER A 158 -7.37 13.17 -11.81
C SER A 158 -8.80 13.31 -12.31
N SER A 159 -9.60 12.26 -12.34
CA SER A 159 -10.96 12.35 -12.90
C SER A 159 -12.01 12.94 -11.96
N LEU A 160 -11.62 13.57 -10.87
CA LEU A 160 -12.53 14.29 -9.98
C LEU A 160 -12.25 15.79 -9.98
N ARG A 161 -12.39 16.41 -11.18
CA ARG A 161 -12.85 17.79 -11.25
C ARG A 161 -14.35 17.75 -11.57
N LYS A 162 -15.16 17.86 -10.57
CA LYS A 162 -16.46 18.54 -10.59
C LYS A 162 -16.68 19.12 -9.23
#